data_cfb71ccff39e8b364b59794f6e6664da
#
_entry.id   cfb71ccff39e8b364b59794f6e6664da
#
_cell.length_a   1.000
_cell.length_b   1.000
_cell.length_c   1.000
_cell.angle_alpha   90.00
_cell.angle_beta   90.00
_cell.angle_gamma   90.00
#
_symmetry.space_group_name_H-M   'P 1'
#
loop_
_entity.id
_entity.type
_entity.pdbx_description
1 polymer ?
#
loop_
_entity_poly.entity_id
_entity_poly.type
_entity_poly.pdbx_seq_one_letter_code
_entity_poly.pdbx_strand_id
1 'polypeptide(L)'
;MVIAAKNIRPDFSKFGPIGLVVIQSTSLCNLDCSYCYLPDRQKKRVFDLDLIPLLVERILESPYAGPEFSLVWHAGEPLTLPTSWYNKATTLINQSLERLGAQDLEIDQHVQTNATLINDDWCHCFRHNQIVVGISVDGPEDIHDAHRRFRNGRGSHAMA
;
A
#
# COMPACT_ATOMS: atom_id res chain seq x y z
N MET A 1 24.58 13.48 27.17
CA MET A 1 23.45 13.26 28.13
C MET A 1 22.33 12.63 27.33
N VAL A 2 22.26 11.30 27.36
CA VAL A 2 21.21 10.56 26.62
C VAL A 2 19.96 10.64 27.49
N ILE A 3 18.95 11.34 26.99
CA ILE A 3 17.62 11.34 27.65
C ILE A 3 17.06 9.94 27.46
N ALA A 4 17.06 9.15 28.53
CA ALA A 4 16.38 7.86 28.56
C ALA A 4 14.90 8.10 28.24
N ALA A 5 14.44 7.61 27.10
CA ALA A 5 13.01 7.59 26.76
C ALA A 5 12.30 6.84 27.89
N LYS A 6 11.50 7.57 28.68
CA LYS A 6 10.60 6.93 29.66
C LYS A 6 9.74 5.94 28.87
N ASN A 7 9.77 4.67 29.26
CA ASN A 7 8.84 3.65 28.78
C ASN A 7 7.41 4.04 29.19
N ILE A 8 6.82 4.97 28.45
CA ILE A 8 5.41 5.28 28.57
C ILE A 8 4.70 4.15 27.82
N ARG A 9 4.20 3.16 28.54
CA ARG A 9 3.30 2.18 27.92
C ARG A 9 2.04 2.95 27.52
N PRO A 10 1.66 2.91 26.23
CA PRO A 10 0.45 3.59 25.79
C PRO A 10 -0.76 2.97 26.50
N ASP A 11 -1.68 3.83 26.86
CA ASP A 11 -2.97 3.39 27.38
C ASP A 11 -3.85 2.95 26.19
N PHE A 12 -3.80 1.67 25.85
CA PHE A 12 -4.60 1.08 24.77
C PHE A 12 -6.12 1.21 25.01
N SER A 13 -6.56 1.64 26.19
CA SER A 13 -7.97 2.01 26.39
C SER A 13 -8.36 3.26 25.62
N LYS A 14 -7.37 4.09 25.25
CA LYS A 14 -7.55 5.34 24.49
C LYS A 14 -7.05 5.24 23.04
N PHE A 15 -6.06 4.40 22.78
CA PHE A 15 -5.41 4.24 21.48
C PHE A 15 -5.26 2.75 21.21
N GLY A 16 -5.91 2.28 20.14
CA GLY A 16 -5.77 0.89 19.71
C GLY A 16 -4.35 0.57 19.20
N PRO A 17 -4.05 -0.72 18.96
CA PRO A 17 -2.82 -1.11 18.27
C PRO A 17 -2.77 -0.55 16.84
N ILE A 18 -1.59 -0.62 16.22
CA ILE A 18 -1.44 -0.33 14.79
C ILE A 18 -2.30 -1.33 14.02
N GLY A 19 -3.41 -0.87 13.44
CA GLY A 19 -4.31 -1.71 12.63
C GLY A 19 -4.12 -1.50 11.13
N LEU A 20 -3.43 -0.41 10.72
CA LEU A 20 -3.25 -0.06 9.32
C LEU A 20 -1.89 0.61 9.08
N VAL A 21 -1.19 0.11 8.05
CA VAL A 21 0.03 0.72 7.51
C VAL A 21 -0.20 1.01 6.03
N VAL A 22 -0.09 2.27 5.61
CA VAL A 22 -0.24 2.66 4.21
C VAL A 22 1.13 2.98 3.64
N ILE A 23 1.48 2.33 2.53
CA ILE A 23 2.74 2.56 1.81
C ILE A 23 2.43 3.08 0.41
N GLN A 24 2.96 4.25 0.10
CA GLN A 24 2.98 4.77 -1.26
C GLN A 24 4.07 4.06 -2.05
N SER A 25 3.71 3.02 -2.80
CA SER A 25 4.67 2.26 -3.61
C SER A 25 5.31 3.11 -4.71
N THR A 26 4.53 4.05 -5.29
CA THR A 26 5.01 5.03 -6.28
C THR A 26 4.19 6.30 -6.24
N SER A 27 4.80 7.43 -6.60
CA SER A 27 4.04 8.67 -6.82
C SER A 27 3.39 8.76 -8.20
N LEU A 28 3.84 7.92 -9.16
CA LEU A 28 3.30 7.94 -10.52
C LEU A 28 1.86 7.44 -10.56
N CYS A 29 1.00 8.15 -11.29
CA CYS A 29 -0.34 7.69 -11.63
C CYS A 29 -0.58 7.86 -13.12
N ASN A 30 -1.21 6.88 -13.75
CA ASN A 30 -1.60 6.92 -15.16
C ASN A 30 -2.89 7.72 -15.40
N LEU A 31 -3.67 8.00 -14.33
CA LEU A 31 -4.83 8.89 -14.39
C LEU A 31 -4.51 10.30 -13.88
N ASP A 32 -5.43 11.21 -14.17
CA ASP A 32 -5.41 12.61 -13.72
C ASP A 32 -6.76 13.03 -13.16
N CYS A 33 -7.19 12.34 -12.09
CA CYS A 33 -8.47 12.60 -11.44
C CYS A 33 -8.55 14.03 -10.92
N SER A 34 -9.68 14.72 -11.17
CA SER A 34 -9.86 16.15 -10.86
C SER A 34 -9.80 16.46 -9.36
N TYR A 35 -10.18 15.51 -8.50
CA TYR A 35 -10.20 15.68 -7.04
C TYR A 35 -8.96 15.08 -6.33
N CYS A 36 -7.98 14.57 -7.08
CA CYS A 36 -6.83 13.92 -6.45
C CYS A 36 -5.96 14.91 -5.69
N TYR A 37 -5.77 14.65 -4.40
CA TYR A 37 -4.98 15.50 -3.51
C TYR A 37 -3.47 15.29 -3.61
N LEU A 38 -3.01 14.23 -4.30
CA LEU A 38 -1.60 13.91 -4.37
C LEU A 38 -0.86 14.86 -5.32
N PRO A 39 0.23 15.50 -4.87
CA PRO A 39 1.11 16.26 -5.73
C PRO A 39 1.99 15.32 -6.56
N ASP A 40 2.62 15.86 -7.60
CA ASP A 40 3.71 15.19 -8.35
C ASP A 40 3.33 13.84 -8.99
N ARG A 41 2.04 13.58 -9.27
CA ARG A 41 1.53 12.34 -9.88
C ARG A 41 2.15 11.97 -11.23
N GLN A 42 2.95 12.87 -11.79
CA GLN A 42 3.66 12.68 -13.06
C GLN A 42 5.10 12.23 -12.84
N LYS A 43 5.62 12.35 -11.62
CA LYS A 43 6.99 11.98 -11.29
C LYS A 43 7.03 10.55 -10.80
N LYS A 44 7.88 9.74 -11.39
CA LYS A 44 8.09 8.37 -10.95
C LYS A 44 9.09 8.36 -9.78
N ARG A 45 8.58 8.47 -8.56
CA ARG A 45 9.32 8.12 -7.34
C ARG A 45 8.83 6.76 -6.88
N VAL A 46 9.73 5.89 -6.51
CA VAL A 46 9.42 4.50 -6.11
C VAL A 46 9.89 4.33 -4.66
N PHE A 47 9.06 3.69 -3.86
CA PHE A 47 9.42 3.31 -2.50
C PHE A 47 10.62 2.35 -2.52
N ASP A 48 11.62 2.63 -1.69
CA ASP A 48 12.81 1.81 -1.58
C ASP A 48 12.50 0.54 -0.80
N LEU A 49 12.59 -0.60 -1.47
CA LEU A 49 12.31 -1.90 -0.86
C LEU A 49 13.28 -2.26 0.27
N ASP A 50 14.48 -1.70 0.28
CA ASP A 50 15.46 -1.94 1.35
C ASP A 50 15.02 -1.34 2.70
N LEU A 51 13.97 -0.51 2.69
CA LEU A 51 13.33 0.01 3.90
C LEU A 51 12.33 -0.98 4.54
N ILE A 52 11.87 -2.01 3.81
CA ILE A 52 10.86 -2.95 4.34
C ILE A 52 11.34 -3.65 5.62
N PRO A 53 12.57 -4.21 5.69
CA PRO A 53 13.03 -4.85 6.92
C PRO A 53 13.03 -3.91 8.12
N LEU A 54 13.44 -2.66 7.92
CA LEU A 54 13.43 -1.64 8.96
C LEU A 54 12.01 -1.27 9.37
N LEU A 55 11.09 -1.14 8.40
CA LEU A 55 9.68 -0.84 8.67
C LEU A 55 9.05 -1.91 9.55
N VAL A 56 9.21 -3.20 9.20
CA VAL A 56 8.68 -4.33 9.98
C VAL A 56 9.27 -4.32 11.39
N GLU A 57 10.58 -4.14 11.52
CA GLU A 57 11.26 -4.06 12.81
C GLU A 57 10.69 -2.92 13.68
N ARG A 58 10.50 -1.71 13.12
CA ARG A 58 9.96 -0.56 13.85
C ARG A 58 8.50 -0.75 14.26
N ILE A 59 7.71 -1.46 13.47
CA ILE A 59 6.32 -1.80 13.84
C ILE A 59 6.34 -2.75 15.04
N LEU A 60 7.17 -3.81 14.99
CA LEU A 60 7.28 -4.79 16.08
C LEU A 60 7.84 -4.19 17.37
N GLU A 61 8.80 -3.27 17.28
CA GLU A 61 9.35 -2.55 18.45
C GLU A 61 8.40 -1.48 19.01
N SER A 62 7.35 -1.13 18.25
CA SER A 62 6.39 -0.12 18.67
C SER A 62 5.63 -0.57 19.90
N PRO A 63 5.39 0.31 20.88
CA PRO A 63 4.49 0.01 22.00
C PRO A 63 3.04 -0.21 21.54
N TYR A 64 2.72 0.07 20.28
CA TYR A 64 1.42 -0.15 19.64
C TYR A 64 1.42 -1.37 18.71
N ALA A 65 2.43 -2.23 18.78
CA ALA A 65 2.43 -3.48 18.02
C ALA A 65 1.24 -4.35 18.47
N GLY A 66 0.46 -4.83 17.51
CA GLY A 66 -0.64 -5.78 17.71
C GLY A 66 -0.31 -7.14 17.08
N PRO A 67 -1.20 -8.12 17.24
CA PRO A 67 -1.04 -9.44 16.62
C PRO A 67 -1.28 -9.44 15.11
N GLU A 68 -1.93 -8.41 14.60
CA GLU A 68 -2.32 -8.27 13.18
C GLU A 68 -2.34 -6.80 12.76
N PHE A 69 -2.12 -6.53 11.49
CA PHE A 69 -2.42 -5.25 10.84
C PHE A 69 -2.58 -5.40 9.33
N SER A 70 -3.32 -4.47 8.71
CA SER A 70 -3.42 -4.37 7.26
C SER A 70 -2.28 -3.49 6.71
N LEU A 71 -1.60 -3.97 5.67
CA LEU A 71 -0.64 -3.19 4.89
C LEU A 71 -1.26 -2.86 3.53
N VAL A 72 -1.46 -1.58 3.25
CA VAL A 72 -2.12 -1.12 2.02
C VAL A 72 -1.12 -0.42 1.11
N TRP A 73 -0.89 -0.99 -0.06
CA TRP A 73 -0.19 -0.36 -1.17
C TRP A 73 -1.13 0.65 -1.82
N HIS A 74 -0.93 1.92 -1.55
CA HIS A 74 -1.85 2.98 -1.96
C HIS A 74 -1.11 4.26 -2.33
N ALA A 75 -1.85 5.17 -2.99
CA ALA A 75 -1.38 6.46 -3.50
C ALA A 75 -0.50 6.37 -4.78
N GLY A 76 -0.66 7.32 -5.68
CA GLY A 76 -0.30 7.15 -7.08
C GLY A 76 -1.18 6.09 -7.73
N GLU A 77 -0.61 5.35 -8.67
CA GLU A 77 -1.21 4.10 -9.15
C GLU A 77 -0.22 2.95 -8.93
N PRO A 78 -0.48 2.09 -7.94
CA PRO A 78 0.43 1.01 -7.58
C PRO A 78 0.80 0.10 -8.76
N LEU A 79 -0.14 -0.19 -9.65
CA LEU A 79 0.06 -1.10 -10.78
C LEU A 79 0.91 -0.52 -11.92
N THR A 80 1.40 0.73 -11.79
CA THR A 80 2.43 1.26 -12.68
C THR A 80 3.83 0.71 -12.39
N LEU A 81 4.02 0.04 -11.26
CA LEU A 81 5.19 -0.78 -10.97
C LEU A 81 5.00 -2.20 -11.52
N PRO A 82 6.07 -2.95 -11.81
CA PRO A 82 5.95 -4.33 -12.28
C PRO A 82 5.54 -5.30 -11.14
N THR A 83 4.91 -6.41 -11.48
CA THR A 83 4.53 -7.48 -10.54
C THR A 83 5.73 -8.02 -9.74
N SER A 84 6.92 -8.07 -10.36
CA SER A 84 8.17 -8.48 -9.71
C SER A 84 8.56 -7.61 -8.52
N TRP A 85 8.16 -6.33 -8.52
CA TRP A 85 8.39 -5.44 -7.39
C TRP A 85 7.57 -5.88 -6.17
N TYR A 86 6.30 -6.25 -6.37
CA TYR A 86 5.42 -6.76 -5.29
C TYR A 86 5.83 -8.14 -4.80
N ASN A 87 6.26 -9.03 -5.70
CA ASN A 87 6.84 -10.31 -5.32
C ASN A 87 8.06 -10.12 -4.39
N LYS A 88 8.96 -9.19 -4.74
CA LYS A 88 10.11 -8.86 -3.90
C LYS A 88 9.69 -8.22 -2.57
N ALA A 89 8.70 -7.32 -2.59
CA ALA A 89 8.19 -6.68 -1.38
C ALA A 89 7.64 -7.72 -0.38
N THR A 90 6.76 -8.61 -0.84
CA THR A 90 6.20 -9.70 0.00
C THR A 90 7.30 -10.63 0.51
N THR A 91 8.27 -10.98 -0.33
CA THR A 91 9.43 -11.80 0.09
C THR A 91 10.19 -11.13 1.23
N LEU A 92 10.46 -9.81 1.12
CA LEU A 92 11.20 -9.07 2.17
C LEU A 92 10.39 -8.94 3.46
N ILE A 93 9.07 -8.79 3.38
CA ILE A 93 8.18 -8.81 4.55
C ILE A 93 8.32 -10.17 5.27
N ASN A 94 8.11 -11.28 4.56
CA ASN A 94 8.16 -12.63 5.14
C ASN A 94 9.53 -12.96 5.73
N GLN A 95 10.62 -12.64 5.03
CA GLN A 95 11.97 -12.80 5.54
C GLN A 95 12.25 -11.96 6.79
N SER A 96 11.65 -10.76 6.88
CA SER A 96 11.79 -9.91 8.06
C SER A 96 11.06 -10.50 9.26
N LEU A 97 9.84 -11.03 9.07
CA LEU A 97 9.09 -11.73 10.12
C LEU A 97 9.83 -12.96 10.61
N GLU A 98 10.38 -13.76 9.70
CA GLU A 98 11.17 -14.94 10.04
C GLU A 98 12.44 -14.56 10.84
N ARG A 99 13.20 -13.58 10.36
CA ARG A 99 14.41 -13.08 11.04
C ARG A 99 14.14 -12.55 12.45
N LEU A 100 12.99 -11.95 12.66
CA LEU A 100 12.58 -11.33 13.93
C LEU A 100 11.82 -12.29 14.85
N GLY A 101 11.58 -13.54 14.42
CA GLY A 101 10.84 -14.54 15.20
C GLY A 101 9.37 -14.16 15.39
N ALA A 102 8.79 -13.45 14.42
CA ALA A 102 7.43 -12.88 14.46
C ALA A 102 6.49 -13.52 13.41
N GLN A 103 6.65 -14.82 13.14
CA GLN A 103 5.86 -15.53 12.15
C GLN A 103 4.36 -15.63 12.51
N ASP A 104 4.03 -15.44 13.79
CA ASP A 104 2.64 -15.40 14.26
C ASP A 104 1.96 -14.05 14.03
N LEU A 105 2.70 -13.01 13.58
CA LEU A 105 2.13 -11.74 13.21
C LEU A 105 1.42 -11.85 11.86
N GLU A 106 0.13 -11.55 11.83
CA GLU A 106 -0.66 -11.56 10.62
C GLU A 106 -0.59 -10.19 9.92
N ILE A 107 -0.13 -10.19 8.65
CA ILE A 107 -0.07 -8.98 7.82
C ILE A 107 -0.94 -9.18 6.59
N ASP A 108 -2.13 -8.59 6.62
CA ASP A 108 -3.05 -8.60 5.49
C ASP A 108 -2.59 -7.57 4.44
N GLN A 109 -2.10 -8.03 3.31
CA GLN A 109 -1.70 -7.15 2.22
C GLN A 109 -2.89 -6.76 1.34
N HIS A 110 -3.02 -5.47 1.09
CA HIS A 110 -4.05 -4.91 0.20
C HIS A 110 -3.38 -4.00 -0.84
N VAL A 111 -4.03 -3.88 -1.99
CA VAL A 111 -3.70 -2.85 -2.98
C VAL A 111 -4.95 -2.04 -3.30
N GLN A 112 -4.83 -0.72 -3.32
CA GLN A 112 -5.89 0.18 -3.81
C GLN A 112 -5.50 0.72 -5.17
N THR A 113 -6.26 0.36 -6.20
CA THR A 113 -5.94 0.66 -7.59
C THR A 113 -7.12 1.28 -8.34
N ASN A 114 -6.83 2.01 -9.41
CA ASN A 114 -7.83 2.44 -10.40
C ASN A 114 -8.21 1.32 -11.39
N ALA A 115 -7.67 0.13 -11.25
CA ALA A 115 -7.90 -1.10 -12.00
C ALA A 115 -7.52 -1.07 -13.49
N THR A 116 -7.28 0.08 -14.10
CA THR A 116 -7.07 0.20 -15.57
C THR A 116 -5.84 -0.56 -16.12
N LEU A 117 -4.98 -1.06 -15.23
CA LEU A 117 -3.78 -1.82 -15.58
C LEU A 117 -3.86 -3.30 -15.19
N ILE A 118 -4.99 -3.76 -14.65
CA ILE A 118 -5.17 -5.17 -14.29
C ILE A 118 -5.15 -6.04 -15.56
N ASN A 119 -4.39 -7.11 -15.48
CA ASN A 119 -4.28 -8.15 -16.49
C ASN A 119 -4.00 -9.51 -15.82
N ASP A 120 -3.82 -10.57 -16.60
CA ASP A 120 -3.58 -11.92 -16.07
C ASP A 120 -2.33 -12.00 -15.18
N ASP A 121 -1.25 -11.30 -15.53
CA ASP A 121 -0.03 -11.26 -14.71
C ASP A 121 -0.29 -10.63 -13.34
N TRP A 122 -1.11 -9.57 -13.29
CA TRP A 122 -1.55 -8.96 -12.04
C TRP A 122 -2.43 -9.91 -11.23
N CYS A 123 -3.38 -10.60 -11.88
CA CYS A 123 -4.23 -11.58 -11.21
C CYS A 123 -3.41 -12.73 -10.61
N HIS A 124 -2.35 -13.17 -11.30
CA HIS A 124 -1.41 -14.16 -10.77
C HIS A 124 -0.61 -13.62 -9.59
N CYS A 125 -0.10 -12.40 -9.70
CA CYS A 125 0.66 -11.72 -8.64
C CYS A 125 -0.17 -11.57 -7.36
N PHE A 126 -1.42 -11.12 -7.46
CA PHE A 126 -2.31 -10.95 -6.32
C PHE A 126 -2.57 -12.27 -5.60
N ARG A 127 -2.89 -13.34 -6.36
CA ARG A 127 -3.11 -14.67 -5.79
C ARG A 127 -1.85 -15.24 -5.14
N HIS A 128 -0.70 -15.13 -5.81
CA HIS A 128 0.57 -15.66 -5.32
C HIS A 128 1.00 -14.99 -4.01
N ASN A 129 0.82 -13.69 -3.90
CA ASN A 129 1.22 -12.90 -2.73
C ASN A 129 0.07 -12.69 -1.73
N GLN A 130 -1.10 -13.29 -1.95
CA GLN A 130 -2.30 -13.13 -1.11
C GLN A 130 -2.70 -11.65 -0.92
N ILE A 131 -2.56 -10.84 -1.98
CA ILE A 131 -2.91 -9.42 -1.95
C ILE A 131 -4.40 -9.26 -2.28
N VAL A 132 -5.15 -8.65 -1.37
CA VAL A 132 -6.55 -8.28 -1.55
C VAL A 132 -6.64 -7.00 -2.39
N VAL A 133 -7.52 -6.98 -3.38
CA VAL A 133 -7.63 -5.86 -4.33
C VAL A 133 -8.83 -4.99 -4.01
N GLY A 134 -8.59 -3.72 -3.73
CA GLY A 134 -9.59 -2.66 -3.69
C GLY A 134 -9.59 -1.88 -5.00
N ILE A 135 -10.75 -1.70 -5.60
CA ILE A 135 -10.93 -0.98 -6.86
C ILE A 135 -11.59 0.36 -6.61
N SER A 136 -11.05 1.42 -7.23
CA SER A 136 -11.58 2.78 -7.12
C SER A 136 -12.52 3.07 -8.28
N VAL A 137 -13.83 2.95 -8.04
CA VAL A 137 -14.90 3.26 -8.99
C VAL A 137 -15.86 4.28 -8.38
N ASP A 138 -16.22 5.34 -9.11
CA ASP A 138 -17.07 6.42 -8.62
C ASP A 138 -18.56 6.25 -9.07
N GLY A 139 -18.96 5.04 -9.46
CA GLY A 139 -20.32 4.73 -9.91
C GLY A 139 -20.44 4.61 -11.43
N PRO A 140 -21.59 4.94 -12.04
CA PRO A 140 -21.81 4.86 -13.48
C PRO A 140 -20.79 5.64 -14.31
N GLU A 141 -20.66 5.28 -15.60
CA GLU A 141 -19.65 5.81 -16.51
C GLU A 141 -19.62 7.35 -16.56
N ASP A 142 -20.77 7.97 -16.66
CA ASP A 142 -20.91 9.43 -16.74
C ASP A 142 -20.38 10.14 -15.48
N ILE A 143 -20.61 9.58 -14.30
CA ILE A 143 -20.12 10.11 -13.02
C ILE A 143 -18.63 9.81 -12.89
N HIS A 144 -18.20 8.57 -13.14
CA HIS A 144 -16.82 8.17 -13.05
C HIS A 144 -15.94 8.99 -14.01
N ASP A 145 -16.32 9.06 -15.28
CA ASP A 145 -15.55 9.73 -16.32
C ASP A 145 -15.64 11.26 -16.25
N ALA A 146 -16.54 11.82 -15.46
CA ALA A 146 -16.51 13.24 -15.14
C ALA A 146 -15.23 13.62 -14.36
N HIS A 147 -14.71 12.71 -13.53
CA HIS A 147 -13.63 12.97 -12.59
C HIS A 147 -12.40 12.12 -12.80
N ARG A 148 -12.54 10.83 -13.15
CA ARG A 148 -11.43 9.89 -13.31
C ARG A 148 -11.08 9.73 -14.79
N ARG A 149 -10.11 10.50 -15.23
CA ARG A 149 -9.69 10.53 -16.63
C ARG A 149 -8.22 10.19 -16.78
N PHE A 150 -7.89 9.63 -17.93
CA PHE A 150 -6.50 9.60 -18.40
C PHE A 150 -6.01 11.02 -18.64
N ARG A 151 -4.69 11.21 -18.65
CA ARG A 151 -4.06 12.51 -18.92
C ARG A 151 -4.39 13.11 -20.29
N ASN A 152 -4.82 12.29 -21.24
CA ASN A 152 -5.30 12.72 -22.55
C ASN A 152 -6.77 13.13 -22.57
N GLY A 153 -7.43 13.16 -21.40
CA GLY A 153 -8.84 13.54 -21.23
C GLY A 153 -9.86 12.42 -21.48
N ARG A 154 -9.42 11.22 -21.93
CA ARG A 154 -10.32 10.08 -22.13
C ARG A 154 -10.80 9.54 -20.78
N GLY A 155 -12.06 9.13 -20.67
CA GLY A 155 -12.60 8.44 -19.50
C GLY A 155 -11.92 7.10 -19.23
N SER A 156 -11.98 6.63 -18.00
CA SER A 156 -11.31 5.40 -17.56
C SER A 156 -12.27 4.30 -17.11
N HIS A 157 -13.59 4.57 -17.02
CA HIS A 157 -14.59 3.63 -16.52
C HIS A 157 -14.60 2.29 -17.26
N ALA A 158 -14.56 2.31 -18.59
CA ALA A 158 -14.57 1.08 -19.41
C ALA A 158 -13.34 0.19 -19.22
N MET A 159 -12.31 0.66 -18.50
CA MET A 159 -11.07 -0.07 -18.22
C MET A 159 -10.88 -0.38 -16.73
N ALA A 160 -11.76 0.12 -15.87
CA ALA A 160 -11.70 -0.07 -14.42
C ALA A 160 -12.41 -1.36 -13.94
#